data_9822229cca88adf4548c008bab94b7c8
#
_entry.id   9822229cca88adf4548c008bab94b7c8
#
_cell.length_a   1.000
_cell.length_b   1.000
_cell.length_c   1.000
_cell.angle_alpha   90.00
_cell.angle_beta   90.00
_cell.angle_gamma   90.00
#
_symmetry.space_group_name_H-M   'P 1'
#
loop_
_entity.id
_entity.type
_entity.pdbx_description
1 polymer ?
#
loop_
_entity_poly.entity_id
_entity_poly.type
_entity_poly.pdbx_seq_one_letter_code
_entity_poly.pdbx_strand_id
1 'polypeptide(L)'
;MRKDNQNKMLAGRSYKEILDRFDTKIKDPRRSSTGKKNTKIIKGFLKIKCPIEKATNILNSFFRKNNINIFVGKDFFPLKKINNKNLKVEFTASNGRDVEFYSSMIFSIEVKKGSKSQNFISGGRYDQLTTNLGFKQISAVGAAVNMNIYE
;
A
#
# COMPACT_ATOMS: atom_id res chain seq x y z
N MET A 1 -11.40 -10.12 13.68
CA MET A 1 -11.82 -8.81 13.14
C MET A 1 -12.19 -9.05 11.69
N ARG A 2 -13.42 -8.79 11.28
CA ARG A 2 -13.92 -9.08 9.92
C ARG A 2 -13.14 -8.23 8.90
N LYS A 3 -12.77 -8.82 7.74
CA LYS A 3 -12.05 -8.13 6.64
C LYS A 3 -12.72 -6.81 6.25
N ASP A 4 -14.05 -6.76 6.23
CA ASP A 4 -14.86 -5.58 5.91
C ASP A 4 -14.59 -4.36 6.81
N ASN A 5 -14.23 -4.58 8.08
CA ASN A 5 -13.94 -3.47 9.00
C ASN A 5 -12.52 -2.88 8.81
N GLN A 6 -11.60 -3.62 8.18
CA GLN A 6 -10.26 -3.10 7.89
C GLN A 6 -10.28 -2.18 6.66
N ASN A 7 -10.99 -2.56 5.61
CA ASN A 7 -11.13 -1.75 4.40
C ASN A 7 -11.88 -0.45 4.70
N LYS A 8 -13.00 -0.50 5.42
CA LYS A 8 -13.74 0.69 5.89
C LYS A 8 -12.92 1.61 6.81
N MET A 9 -11.89 1.09 7.46
CA MET A 9 -11.03 1.89 8.34
C MET A 9 -10.01 2.73 7.57
N LEU A 10 -9.64 2.32 6.36
CA LEU A 10 -8.66 2.98 5.51
C LEU A 10 -9.32 3.83 4.42
N ALA A 11 -10.56 3.47 4.03
CA ALA A 11 -11.30 4.13 2.96
C ALA A 11 -11.54 5.62 3.25
N GLY A 12 -11.22 6.47 2.30
CA GLY A 12 -11.51 7.91 2.32
C GLY A 12 -10.78 8.72 3.39
N ARG A 13 -9.74 8.16 4.05
CA ARG A 13 -9.01 8.87 5.11
C ARG A 13 -7.59 9.22 4.72
N SER A 14 -7.16 10.39 5.16
CA SER A 14 -5.76 10.78 5.03
C SER A 14 -4.85 9.84 5.84
N TYR A 15 -3.61 9.68 5.39
CA TYR A 15 -2.60 8.89 6.09
C TYR A 15 -2.41 9.34 7.56
N LYS A 16 -2.50 10.64 7.83
CA LYS A 16 -2.42 11.20 9.18
C LYS A 16 -3.57 10.69 10.07
N GLU A 17 -4.81 10.77 9.61
CA GLU A 17 -5.99 10.27 10.35
C GLU A 17 -5.90 8.78 10.65
N ILE A 18 -5.35 7.98 9.71
CA ILE A 18 -5.12 6.56 9.93
C ILE A 18 -4.12 6.35 11.09
N LEU A 19 -3.00 7.06 11.09
CA LEU A 19 -2.00 6.96 12.15
C LEU A 19 -2.54 7.41 13.50
N ASP A 20 -3.31 8.49 13.55
CA ASP A 20 -3.93 9.00 14.78
C ASP A 20 -4.92 8.00 15.40
N ARG A 21 -5.69 7.29 14.55
CA ARG A 21 -6.55 6.20 15.03
C ARG A 21 -5.77 5.01 15.58
N PHE A 22 -4.62 4.68 14.99
CA PHE A 22 -3.75 3.66 15.58
C PHE A 22 -3.20 4.10 16.93
N ASP A 23 -2.84 5.38 17.10
CA ASP A 23 -2.39 5.91 18.38
C ASP A 23 -3.47 5.85 19.45
N THR A 24 -4.68 6.25 19.11
CA THR A 24 -5.85 6.11 20.01
C THR A 24 -6.05 4.66 20.44
N LYS A 25 -5.95 3.70 19.51
CA LYS A 25 -6.07 2.26 19.82
C LYS A 25 -4.95 1.74 20.70
N ILE A 26 -3.73 2.24 20.57
CA ILE A 26 -2.58 1.85 21.39
C ILE A 26 -2.75 2.37 22.84
N LYS A 27 -3.31 3.57 22.99
CA LYS A 27 -3.54 4.23 24.30
C LYS A 27 -4.78 3.70 25.02
N ASP A 28 -5.71 3.04 24.33
CA ASP A 28 -6.96 2.53 24.92
C ASP A 28 -6.67 1.51 26.05
N PRO A 29 -7.03 1.78 27.31
CA PRO A 29 -6.77 0.89 28.42
C PRO A 29 -7.52 -0.45 28.33
N ARG A 30 -8.65 -0.49 27.63
CA ARG A 30 -9.50 -1.68 27.46
C ARG A 30 -8.90 -2.70 26.49
N ARG A 31 -7.85 -2.34 25.73
CA ARG A 31 -7.19 -3.26 24.80
C ARG A 31 -6.19 -4.14 25.51
N SER A 32 -6.18 -5.42 25.12
CA SER A 32 -5.16 -6.38 25.57
C SER A 32 -3.75 -5.95 25.14
N SER A 33 -2.74 -6.40 25.87
CA SER A 33 -1.33 -6.15 25.55
C SER A 33 -0.98 -6.65 24.14
N THR A 34 -1.48 -7.82 23.74
CA THR A 34 -1.30 -8.39 22.39
C THR A 34 -1.97 -7.50 21.33
N GLY A 35 -3.18 -7.00 21.60
CA GLY A 35 -3.87 -6.09 20.68
C GLY A 35 -3.13 -4.79 20.47
N LYS A 36 -2.52 -4.23 21.53
CA LYS A 36 -1.67 -3.03 21.44
C LYS A 36 -0.39 -3.31 20.67
N LYS A 37 0.27 -4.46 20.90
CA LYS A 37 1.47 -4.89 20.19
C LYS A 37 1.19 -5.01 18.67
N ASN A 38 0.14 -5.73 18.28
CA ASN A 38 -0.23 -5.89 16.87
C ASN A 38 -0.54 -4.55 16.21
N THR A 39 -1.22 -3.65 16.91
CA THR A 39 -1.51 -2.29 16.41
C THR A 39 -0.23 -1.49 16.17
N LYS A 40 0.76 -1.58 17.07
CA LYS A 40 2.09 -0.95 16.88
C LYS A 40 2.83 -1.51 15.67
N ILE A 41 2.78 -2.83 15.46
CA ILE A 41 3.40 -3.49 14.30
C ILE A 41 2.76 -2.98 13.00
N ILE A 42 1.44 -2.97 12.90
CA ILE A 42 0.73 -2.47 11.71
C ILE A 42 1.07 -0.99 11.46
N LYS A 43 1.05 -0.15 12.50
CA LYS A 43 1.46 1.25 12.40
C LYS A 43 2.89 1.39 11.89
N GLY A 44 3.81 0.57 12.39
CA GLY A 44 5.19 0.52 11.94
C GLY A 44 5.33 0.13 10.48
N PHE A 45 4.57 -0.89 10.03
CA PHE A 45 4.52 -1.30 8.63
C PHE A 45 4.06 -0.16 7.71
N LEU A 46 2.96 0.51 8.05
CA LEU A 46 2.42 1.61 7.24
C LEU A 46 3.37 2.80 7.08
N LYS A 47 4.36 2.94 7.97
CA LYS A 47 5.39 3.99 7.87
C LYS A 47 6.53 3.64 6.92
N ILE A 48 6.60 2.41 6.41
CA ILE A 48 7.68 2.01 5.51
C ILE A 48 7.48 2.73 4.18
N LYS A 49 8.46 3.57 3.85
CA LYS A 49 8.65 4.20 2.56
C LYS A 49 10.12 4.14 2.22
N CYS A 50 10.48 3.60 1.07
CA CYS A 50 11.88 3.43 0.69
C CYS A 50 12.04 3.25 -0.82
N PRO A 51 13.27 3.49 -1.36
CA PRO A 51 13.58 3.14 -2.73
C PRO A 51 13.30 1.67 -3.02
N ILE A 52 12.80 1.38 -4.22
CA ILE A 52 12.32 0.04 -4.59
C ILE A 52 13.43 -1.02 -4.50
N GLU A 53 14.69 -0.64 -4.74
CA GLU A 53 15.84 -1.53 -4.68
C GLU A 53 16.09 -2.05 -3.26
N LYS A 54 15.75 -1.25 -2.26
CA LYS A 54 15.93 -1.59 -0.83
C LYS A 54 14.69 -2.23 -0.21
N ALA A 55 13.55 -2.21 -0.90
CA ALA A 55 12.26 -2.61 -0.35
C ALA A 55 12.25 -4.05 0.17
N THR A 56 12.77 -5.00 -0.61
CA THR A 56 12.83 -6.42 -0.22
C THR A 56 13.59 -6.62 1.11
N ASN A 57 14.76 -5.98 1.25
CA ASN A 57 15.58 -6.13 2.45
C ASN A 57 14.92 -5.47 3.67
N ILE A 58 14.34 -4.28 3.50
CA ILE A 58 13.65 -3.55 4.56
C ILE A 58 12.41 -4.33 5.04
N LEU A 59 11.60 -4.87 4.11
CA LEU A 59 10.42 -5.65 4.45
C LEU A 59 10.79 -6.95 5.16
N ASN A 60 11.77 -7.70 4.67
CA ASN A 60 12.20 -8.93 5.31
C ASN A 60 12.79 -8.68 6.71
N SER A 61 13.53 -7.60 6.88
CA SER A 61 14.05 -7.18 8.18
C SER A 61 12.91 -6.79 9.14
N PHE A 62 11.92 -6.06 8.65
CA PHE A 62 10.74 -5.69 9.42
C PHE A 62 9.94 -6.92 9.87
N PHE A 63 9.67 -7.86 8.96
CA PHE A 63 8.93 -9.09 9.27
C PHE A 63 9.66 -9.96 10.28
N ARG A 64 10.97 -10.17 10.09
CA ARG A 64 11.81 -10.92 11.04
C ARG A 64 11.81 -10.30 12.44
N LYS A 65 12.02 -8.98 12.54
CA LYS A 65 12.02 -8.24 13.81
C LYS A 65 10.70 -8.37 14.58
N ASN A 66 9.60 -8.53 13.89
CA ASN A 66 8.27 -8.62 14.48
C ASN A 66 7.74 -10.06 14.59
N ASN A 67 8.59 -11.09 14.36
CA ASN A 67 8.22 -12.50 14.35
C ASN A 67 7.05 -12.81 13.40
N ILE A 68 7.05 -12.18 12.22
CA ILE A 68 6.06 -12.42 11.16
C ILE A 68 6.69 -13.39 10.16
N ASN A 69 6.09 -14.55 9.98
CA ASN A 69 6.55 -15.57 9.03
C ASN A 69 6.11 -15.23 7.60
N ILE A 70 6.62 -14.12 7.06
CA ILE A 70 6.44 -13.69 5.68
C ILE A 70 7.82 -13.42 5.10
N PHE A 71 8.06 -13.92 3.89
CA PHE A 71 9.26 -13.67 3.12
C PHE A 71 8.93 -13.04 1.78
N VAL A 72 9.58 -11.92 1.47
CA VAL A 72 9.48 -11.23 0.19
C VAL A 72 10.67 -11.65 -0.68
N GLY A 73 10.41 -12.35 -1.77
CA GLY A 73 11.43 -12.79 -2.71
C GLY A 73 12.09 -11.62 -3.46
N LYS A 74 13.26 -11.89 -4.04
CA LYS A 74 14.03 -10.86 -4.79
C LYS A 74 13.27 -10.33 -6.02
N ASP A 75 12.43 -11.16 -6.63
CA ASP A 75 11.68 -10.82 -7.85
C ASP A 75 10.27 -10.30 -7.56
N PHE A 76 9.93 -10.08 -6.30
CA PHE A 76 8.61 -9.56 -5.91
C PHE A 76 8.33 -8.18 -6.51
N PHE A 77 9.36 -7.36 -6.71
CA PHE A 77 9.25 -6.04 -7.31
C PHE A 77 9.88 -5.98 -8.71
N PRO A 78 9.14 -6.30 -9.77
CA PRO A 78 9.67 -6.29 -11.16
C PRO A 78 10.13 -4.90 -11.59
N LEU A 79 9.63 -3.84 -10.96
CA LEU A 79 9.97 -2.44 -11.24
C LEU A 79 11.43 -2.07 -10.95
N LYS A 80 12.21 -2.91 -10.27
CA LYS A 80 13.67 -2.71 -10.08
C LYS A 80 14.43 -2.62 -11.40
N LYS A 81 13.85 -3.14 -12.48
CA LYS A 81 14.47 -3.15 -13.81
C LYS A 81 14.24 -1.86 -14.61
N ILE A 82 13.45 -0.91 -14.09
CA ILE A 82 13.22 0.36 -14.77
C ILE A 82 14.45 1.25 -14.56
N ASN A 83 15.28 1.31 -15.57
CA ASN A 83 16.46 2.18 -15.57
C ASN A 83 16.15 3.48 -16.31
N ASN A 84 15.50 4.42 -15.62
CA ASN A 84 15.24 5.77 -16.12
C ASN A 84 15.70 6.80 -15.09
N LYS A 85 16.69 7.62 -15.45
CA LYS A 85 17.28 8.63 -14.54
C LYS A 85 16.30 9.69 -14.04
N ASN A 86 15.22 9.90 -14.78
CA ASN A 86 14.16 10.87 -14.43
C ASN A 86 13.03 10.28 -13.60
N LEU A 87 13.04 8.96 -13.36
CA LEU A 87 12.00 8.25 -12.64
C LEU A 87 12.53 7.75 -11.30
N LYS A 88 11.97 8.29 -10.21
CA LYS A 88 12.20 7.77 -8.87
C LYS A 88 11.13 6.74 -8.53
N VAL A 89 11.52 5.48 -8.34
CA VAL A 89 10.60 4.40 -7.96
C VAL A 89 10.73 4.12 -6.46
N GLU A 90 9.62 4.24 -5.73
CA GLU A 90 9.57 4.00 -4.29
C GLU A 90 8.51 2.96 -3.92
N PHE A 91 8.82 2.15 -2.94
CA PHE A 91 7.83 1.35 -2.22
C PHE A 91 7.23 2.18 -1.09
N THR A 92 5.90 2.18 -0.98
CA THR A 92 5.18 2.85 0.10
C THR A 92 4.10 1.90 0.64
N ALA A 93 4.24 1.46 1.88
CA ALA A 93 3.29 0.52 2.49
C ALA A 93 1.91 1.14 2.78
N SER A 94 1.82 2.46 2.85
CA SER A 94 0.57 3.20 3.05
C SER A 94 -0.16 3.54 1.75
N ASN A 95 0.38 3.13 0.59
CA ASN A 95 -0.29 3.35 -0.68
C ASN A 95 -1.49 2.38 -0.78
N GLY A 96 -2.60 2.76 -0.18
CA GLY A 96 -3.87 2.05 -0.25
C GLY A 96 -4.85 2.83 -1.11
N ARG A 97 -5.77 2.14 -1.75
CA ARG A 97 -6.88 2.74 -2.50
C ARG A 97 -8.18 2.19 -1.98
N ASP A 98 -9.22 3.01 -2.08
CA ASP A 98 -10.59 2.70 -1.66
C ASP A 98 -11.28 1.68 -2.59
N VAL A 99 -10.54 1.04 -3.48
CA VAL A 99 -11.08 0.18 -4.53
C VAL A 99 -10.82 -1.28 -4.16
N GLU A 100 -11.89 -1.99 -3.84
CA GLU A 100 -11.86 -3.37 -3.31
C GLU A 100 -11.44 -4.43 -4.35
N PHE A 101 -11.39 -4.09 -5.63
CA PHE A 101 -11.11 -5.06 -6.69
C PHE A 101 -9.61 -5.31 -6.96
N TYR A 102 -8.71 -4.53 -6.36
CA TYR A 102 -7.28 -4.81 -6.52
C TYR A 102 -6.87 -6.06 -5.74
N SER A 103 -6.26 -7.01 -6.45
CA SER A 103 -5.89 -8.32 -5.89
C SER A 103 -4.44 -8.41 -5.45
N SER A 104 -3.56 -7.52 -5.92
CA SER A 104 -2.15 -7.54 -5.55
C SER A 104 -1.50 -6.17 -5.63
N MET A 105 -0.66 -5.91 -6.64
CA MET A 105 0.07 -4.66 -6.78
C MET A 105 -0.83 -3.51 -7.17
N ILE A 106 -0.66 -2.38 -6.50
CA ILE A 106 -1.17 -1.07 -6.90
C ILE A 106 0.00 -0.11 -7.08
N PHE A 107 -0.14 0.84 -7.99
CA PHE A 107 0.88 1.86 -8.23
C PHE A 107 0.25 3.22 -8.49
N SER A 108 1.03 4.26 -8.26
CA SER A 108 0.73 5.62 -8.69
C SER A 108 1.98 6.25 -9.30
N ILE A 109 1.78 7.05 -10.33
CA ILE A 109 2.83 7.90 -10.92
C ILE A 109 2.48 9.34 -10.57
N GLU A 110 3.38 9.99 -9.89
CA GLU A 110 3.24 11.39 -9.51
C GLU A 110 4.15 12.26 -10.37
N VAL A 111 3.63 13.40 -10.81
CA VAL A 111 4.37 14.43 -11.52
C VAL A 111 4.60 15.61 -10.58
N LYS A 112 5.82 16.12 -10.52
CA LYS A 112 6.14 17.33 -9.77
C LYS A 112 5.94 18.55 -10.65
N LYS A 113 5.07 19.48 -10.20
CA LYS A 113 4.89 20.80 -10.79
C LYS A 113 5.30 21.83 -9.72
N GLY A 114 6.54 22.31 -9.80
CA GLY A 114 7.13 23.15 -8.75
C GLY A 114 7.30 22.38 -7.43
N SER A 115 6.75 22.91 -6.34
CA SER A 115 6.80 22.30 -5.01
C SER A 115 5.67 21.27 -4.75
N LYS A 116 4.69 21.17 -5.64
CA LYS A 116 3.54 20.28 -5.48
C LYS A 116 3.74 18.98 -6.28
N SER A 117 3.37 17.84 -5.67
CA SER A 117 3.27 16.57 -6.36
C SER A 117 1.79 16.31 -6.66
N GLN A 118 1.49 15.93 -7.90
CA GLN A 118 0.14 15.60 -8.36
C GLN A 118 0.12 14.19 -8.91
N ASN A 119 -0.92 13.43 -8.57
CA ASN A 119 -1.10 12.07 -9.07
C ASN A 119 -1.55 12.14 -10.54
N PHE A 120 -0.71 11.63 -11.43
CA PHE A 120 -0.95 11.62 -12.87
C PHE A 120 -1.57 10.30 -13.34
N ILE A 121 -1.00 9.16 -12.92
CA ILE A 121 -1.50 7.85 -13.30
C ILE A 121 -1.67 7.02 -12.04
N SER A 122 -2.72 6.24 -12.01
CA SER A 122 -2.96 5.30 -10.93
C SER A 122 -3.51 3.99 -11.47
N GLY A 123 -3.02 2.87 -10.97
CA GLY A 123 -3.44 1.57 -11.47
C GLY A 123 -3.06 0.43 -10.54
N GLY A 124 -3.34 -0.77 -11.03
CA GLY A 124 -3.00 -1.99 -10.31
C GLY A 124 -3.49 -3.25 -11.01
N ARG A 125 -3.29 -4.37 -10.34
CA ARG A 125 -3.73 -5.69 -10.78
C ARG A 125 -5.05 -6.05 -10.08
N TYR A 126 -6.04 -6.55 -10.86
CA TYR A 126 -7.40 -6.82 -10.39
C TYR A 126 -7.98 -8.13 -10.93
N ASP A 127 -7.26 -9.23 -10.78
CA ASP A 127 -7.62 -10.55 -11.28
C ASP A 127 -8.97 -11.08 -10.77
N GLN A 128 -9.45 -10.60 -9.62
CA GLN A 128 -10.69 -11.06 -9.02
C GLN A 128 -11.93 -10.30 -9.52
N LEU A 129 -11.77 -9.24 -10.30
CA LEU A 129 -12.88 -8.42 -10.75
C LEU A 129 -13.87 -9.25 -11.59
N THR A 130 -13.37 -10.05 -12.53
CA THR A 130 -14.19 -10.91 -13.38
C THR A 130 -14.95 -11.95 -12.59
N THR A 131 -14.30 -12.57 -11.59
CA THR A 131 -14.93 -13.55 -10.69
C THR A 131 -16.04 -12.91 -9.85
N ASN A 132 -15.82 -11.71 -9.34
CA ASN A 132 -16.83 -10.95 -8.58
C ASN A 132 -18.05 -10.58 -9.43
N LEU A 133 -17.89 -10.49 -10.76
CA LEU A 133 -18.96 -10.28 -11.73
C LEU A 133 -19.59 -11.59 -12.25
N GLY A 134 -19.23 -12.75 -11.70
CA GLY A 134 -19.76 -14.05 -12.08
C GLY A 134 -19.11 -14.71 -13.31
N PHE A 135 -17.98 -14.19 -13.78
CA PHE A 135 -17.23 -14.75 -14.89
C PHE A 135 -16.04 -15.61 -14.42
N LYS A 136 -15.37 -16.29 -15.36
CA LYS A 136 -14.12 -16.98 -15.07
C LYS A 136 -13.04 -15.97 -14.65
N GLN A 137 -12.15 -16.37 -13.76
CA GLN A 137 -11.02 -15.57 -13.35
C GLN A 137 -10.08 -15.31 -14.54
N ILE A 138 -9.81 -14.04 -14.80
CA ILE A 138 -8.90 -13.58 -15.84
C ILE A 138 -7.90 -12.62 -15.20
N SER A 139 -6.61 -12.83 -15.48
CA SER A 139 -5.59 -11.87 -15.04
C SER A 139 -5.77 -10.53 -15.73
N ALA A 140 -5.94 -9.48 -14.96
CA ALA A 140 -6.20 -8.15 -15.48
C ALA A 140 -5.35 -7.08 -14.77
N VAL A 141 -4.86 -6.14 -15.55
CA VAL A 141 -4.15 -4.94 -15.09
C VAL A 141 -4.70 -3.73 -15.81
N GLY A 142 -4.70 -2.60 -15.15
CA GLY A 142 -5.12 -1.35 -15.78
C GLY A 142 -4.68 -0.14 -15.01
N ALA A 143 -4.83 1.02 -15.66
CA ALA A 143 -4.51 2.31 -15.08
C ALA A 143 -5.46 3.38 -15.59
N ALA A 144 -5.72 4.37 -14.73
CA ALA A 144 -6.44 5.61 -15.05
C ALA A 144 -5.45 6.77 -15.11
N VAL A 145 -5.60 7.62 -16.12
CA VAL A 145 -4.81 8.83 -16.31
C VAL A 145 -5.64 10.04 -15.90
N ASN A 146 -5.07 10.92 -15.08
CA ASN A 146 -5.68 12.19 -14.71
C ASN A 146 -5.29 13.25 -15.75
N MET A 147 -6.23 13.61 -16.62
CA MET A 147 -5.99 14.59 -17.69
C MET A 147 -5.97 16.04 -17.19
N ASN A 148 -6.51 16.32 -16.00
CA ASN A 148 -6.60 17.69 -15.45
C ASN A 148 -5.24 18.25 -14.99
N ILE A 149 -4.16 17.50 -15.10
CA ILE A 149 -2.81 17.97 -14.75
C ILE A 149 -2.25 18.95 -15.78
N TYR A 150 -2.80 18.96 -16.97
CA TYR A 150 -2.37 19.83 -18.07
C TYR A 150 -3.11 21.17 -18.12
N GLU A 151 -4.13 21.34 -17.30
CA GLU A 151 -4.81 22.62 -17.07
C GLU A 151 -4.10 23.40 -15.92
#